data_014b6a5410530662ff8e9fefc29d460b
#
_entry.id   014b6a5410530662ff8e9fefc29d460b
#
_cell.length_a   1.000
_cell.length_b   1.000
_cell.length_c   1.000
_cell.angle_alpha   90.00
_cell.angle_beta   90.00
_cell.angle_gamma   90.00
#
_symmetry.space_group_name_H-M   'P 1'
#
loop_
_entity.id
_entity.type
_entity.pdbx_description
1 polymer ?
#
loop_
_entity_poly.entity_id
_entity_poly.type
_entity_poly.pdbx_seq_one_letter_code
_entity_poly.pdbx_strand_id
1 'polypeptide(L)'
;MRVYLDACCLSRLTDDQSQARIREEADAVEQILAGVRRGIVQLLSSEALEEEVRRNPSIERRVEAQATVSLAVTRIDIDEAIVLRARNLAGLGYGPFDALHLAAAESGGADVLLTTDDRLLKRAARKLGDPRIPVRNPLSWIKELGL
;
A
#
# COMPACT_ATOMS: atom_id res chain seq x y z
N MET A 1 -14.29 3.97 -4.48
CA MET A 1 -13.40 3.04 -3.75
C MET A 1 -12.07 3.73 -3.48
N ARG A 2 -11.70 3.82 -2.25
CA ARG A 2 -10.47 4.50 -1.78
C ARG A 2 -9.43 3.45 -1.44
N VAL A 3 -8.29 3.47 -2.14
CA VAL A 3 -7.26 2.42 -2.06
C VAL A 3 -5.92 3.02 -1.65
N TYR A 4 -5.28 2.39 -0.68
CA TYR A 4 -3.90 2.70 -0.29
C TYR A 4 -3.00 1.57 -0.78
N LEU A 5 -2.04 1.90 -1.64
CA LEU A 5 -1.00 0.96 -2.11
C LEU A 5 0.27 1.22 -1.31
N ASP A 6 0.84 0.19 -0.68
CA ASP A 6 2.13 0.37 -0.01
C ASP A 6 3.30 0.32 -1.01
N ALA A 7 4.51 0.57 -0.53
CA ALA A 7 5.70 0.61 -1.37
C ALA A 7 5.98 -0.75 -2.03
N CYS A 8 5.62 -1.86 -1.39
CA CYS A 8 5.81 -3.20 -1.96
C CYS A 8 4.98 -3.39 -3.23
N CYS A 9 3.75 -2.88 -3.25
CA CYS A 9 2.91 -2.91 -4.44
C CYS A 9 3.52 -2.09 -5.58
N LEU A 10 4.02 -0.90 -5.28
CA LEU A 10 4.67 -0.05 -6.27
C LEU A 10 5.93 -0.70 -6.82
N SER A 11 6.69 -1.39 -5.97
CA SER A 11 7.91 -2.09 -6.37
C SER A 11 7.65 -3.19 -7.39
N ARG A 12 6.48 -3.83 -7.35
CA ARG A 12 6.14 -4.89 -8.32
C ARG A 12 6.21 -4.42 -9.77
N LEU A 13 5.93 -3.15 -10.03
CA LEU A 13 5.96 -2.57 -11.37
C LEU A 13 7.38 -2.53 -11.98
N THR A 14 8.40 -2.50 -11.12
CA THR A 14 9.81 -2.40 -11.52
C THR A 14 10.66 -3.58 -11.08
N ASP A 15 10.10 -4.55 -10.35
CA ASP A 15 10.78 -5.79 -9.98
C ASP A 15 11.05 -6.65 -11.21
N ASP A 16 12.03 -7.56 -11.10
CA ASP A 16 12.32 -8.56 -12.11
C ASP A 16 11.05 -9.42 -12.34
N GLN A 17 10.58 -9.45 -13.58
CA GLN A 17 9.35 -10.12 -13.97
C GLN A 17 9.54 -11.61 -14.31
N SER A 18 10.67 -12.21 -13.92
CA SER A 18 10.95 -13.62 -14.23
C SER A 18 10.11 -14.60 -13.40
N GLN A 19 9.62 -14.20 -12.23
CA GLN A 19 8.78 -15.04 -11.38
C GLN A 19 7.30 -14.78 -11.64
N ALA A 20 6.53 -15.87 -11.73
CA ALA A 20 5.08 -15.78 -12.01
C ALA A 20 4.33 -14.94 -10.98
N ARG A 21 4.65 -15.12 -9.70
CA ARG A 21 4.01 -14.33 -8.62
C ARG A 21 4.21 -12.83 -8.82
N ILE A 22 5.43 -12.41 -9.13
CA ILE A 22 5.73 -10.99 -9.33
C ILE A 22 4.97 -10.43 -10.53
N ARG A 23 4.93 -11.18 -11.64
CA ARG A 23 4.16 -10.76 -12.83
C ARG A 23 2.68 -10.63 -12.54
N GLU A 24 2.10 -11.59 -11.83
CA GLU A 24 0.68 -11.59 -11.50
C GLU A 24 0.32 -10.44 -10.56
N GLU A 25 1.16 -10.19 -9.56
CA GLU A 25 0.98 -9.05 -8.64
C GLU A 25 1.16 -7.71 -9.37
N ALA A 26 2.15 -7.62 -10.26
CA ALA A 26 2.35 -6.42 -11.09
C ALA A 26 1.14 -6.15 -11.98
N ASP A 27 0.62 -7.18 -12.64
CA ASP A 27 -0.57 -7.07 -13.49
C ASP A 27 -1.78 -6.60 -12.67
N ALA A 28 -1.95 -7.10 -11.46
CA ALA A 28 -3.02 -6.67 -10.56
C ALA A 28 -2.88 -5.19 -10.19
N VAL A 29 -1.67 -4.74 -9.87
CA VAL A 29 -1.40 -3.32 -9.58
C VAL A 29 -1.70 -2.46 -10.80
N GLU A 30 -1.30 -2.90 -11.99
CA GLU A 30 -1.61 -2.18 -13.25
C GLU A 30 -3.11 -2.04 -13.48
N GLN A 31 -3.90 -3.08 -13.20
CA GLN A 31 -5.35 -3.02 -13.31
C GLN A 31 -5.94 -2.00 -12.34
N ILE A 32 -5.41 -1.95 -11.11
CA ILE A 32 -5.85 -0.96 -10.11
C ILE A 32 -5.53 0.45 -10.61
N LEU A 33 -4.33 0.67 -11.14
CA LEU A 33 -3.93 1.97 -11.66
C LEU A 33 -4.74 2.37 -12.89
N ALA A 34 -5.13 1.42 -13.73
CA ALA A 34 -6.07 1.70 -14.82
C ALA A 34 -7.41 2.20 -14.28
N GLY A 35 -7.90 1.61 -13.18
CA GLY A 35 -9.09 2.10 -12.48
C GLY A 35 -8.91 3.51 -11.91
N VAL A 36 -7.71 3.84 -11.42
CA VAL A 36 -7.39 5.18 -10.94
C VAL A 36 -7.48 6.19 -12.10
N ARG A 37 -6.85 5.88 -13.23
CA ARG A 37 -6.87 6.77 -14.42
C ARG A 37 -8.27 6.98 -14.98
N ARG A 38 -9.14 5.98 -14.81
CA ARG A 38 -10.53 6.05 -15.26
C ARG A 38 -11.47 6.69 -14.23
N GLY A 39 -10.96 7.09 -13.07
CA GLY A 39 -11.74 7.71 -12.01
C GLY A 39 -12.62 6.75 -11.21
N ILE A 40 -12.47 5.44 -11.39
CA ILE A 40 -13.24 4.41 -10.66
C ILE A 40 -12.63 4.18 -9.27
N VAL A 41 -11.30 4.25 -9.17
CA VAL A 41 -10.55 4.08 -7.94
C VAL A 41 -9.89 5.39 -7.56
N GLN A 42 -9.98 5.78 -6.29
CA GLN A 42 -9.25 6.90 -5.74
C GLN A 42 -8.02 6.39 -5.00
N LEU A 43 -6.84 6.76 -5.47
CA LEU A 43 -5.58 6.38 -4.84
C LEU A 43 -5.28 7.35 -3.69
N LEU A 44 -4.88 6.79 -2.55
CA LEU A 44 -4.41 7.54 -1.40
C LEU A 44 -2.89 7.41 -1.28
N SER A 45 -2.24 8.46 -0.86
CA SER A 45 -0.83 8.45 -0.51
C SER A 45 -0.64 9.03 0.89
N SER A 46 0.57 8.97 1.42
CA SER A 46 0.91 9.54 2.71
C SER A 46 2.36 10.02 2.72
N GLU A 47 2.69 10.85 3.70
CA GLU A 47 4.09 11.23 3.95
C GLU A 47 4.97 9.99 4.18
N ALA A 48 4.44 8.96 4.85
CA ALA A 48 5.19 7.72 5.10
C ALA A 48 5.52 6.99 3.79
N LEU A 49 4.54 6.90 2.88
CA LEU A 49 4.76 6.26 1.58
C LEU A 49 5.75 7.06 0.74
N GLU A 50 5.60 8.37 0.69
CA GLU A 50 6.53 9.25 -0.03
C GLU A 50 7.96 9.11 0.50
N GLU A 51 8.12 9.05 1.83
CA GLU A 51 9.43 8.89 2.46
C GLU A 51 10.05 7.53 2.14
N GLU A 52 9.28 6.45 2.20
CA GLU A 52 9.77 5.12 1.87
C GLU A 52 10.21 5.05 0.41
N VAL A 53 9.41 5.61 -0.49
CA VAL A 53 9.74 5.68 -1.93
C VAL A 53 11.02 6.50 -2.14
N ARG A 54 11.15 7.65 -1.46
CA ARG A 54 12.31 8.53 -1.57
C ARG A 54 13.60 7.81 -1.18
N ARG A 55 13.54 6.86 -0.25
CA ARG A 55 14.69 6.10 0.24
C ARG A 55 15.15 5.00 -0.71
N ASN A 56 14.43 4.73 -1.78
CA ASN A 56 14.85 3.71 -2.74
C ASN A 56 16.15 4.14 -3.42
N PRO A 57 17.24 3.35 -3.34
CA PRO A 57 18.52 3.72 -3.91
C PRO A 57 18.56 3.71 -5.43
N SER A 58 17.65 2.98 -6.08
CA SER A 58 17.54 2.97 -7.55
C SER A 58 16.80 4.21 -8.03
N ILE A 59 17.46 5.05 -8.81
CA ILE A 59 16.87 6.26 -9.37
C ILE A 59 15.68 5.91 -10.26
N GLU A 60 15.83 4.90 -11.13
CA GLU A 60 14.76 4.48 -12.04
C GLU A 60 13.53 4.00 -11.30
N ARG A 61 13.71 3.14 -10.30
CA ARG A 61 12.62 2.60 -9.49
C ARG A 61 11.94 3.71 -8.67
N ARG A 62 12.73 4.63 -8.12
CA ARG A 62 12.21 5.77 -7.34
C ARG A 62 11.36 6.68 -8.21
N VAL A 63 11.83 7.04 -9.41
CA VAL A 63 11.10 7.91 -10.33
C VAL A 63 9.77 7.27 -10.75
N GLU A 64 9.77 5.98 -11.08
CA GLU A 64 8.56 5.26 -11.43
C GLU A 64 7.55 5.22 -10.27
N ALA A 65 8.02 4.93 -9.06
CA ALA A 65 7.15 4.92 -7.88
C ALA A 65 6.60 6.31 -7.58
N GLN A 66 7.42 7.36 -7.70
CA GLN A 66 6.97 8.74 -7.51
C GLN A 66 5.92 9.15 -8.53
N ALA A 67 6.07 8.71 -9.78
CA ALA A 67 5.07 8.95 -10.82
C ALA A 67 3.73 8.31 -10.46
N THR A 68 3.75 7.09 -9.95
CA THR A 68 2.53 6.40 -9.49
C THR A 68 1.90 7.11 -8.29
N VAL A 69 2.70 7.48 -7.30
CA VAL A 69 2.23 8.20 -6.11
C VAL A 69 1.57 9.54 -6.49
N SER A 70 2.05 10.19 -7.55
CA SER A 70 1.48 11.45 -8.03
C SER A 70 0.04 11.32 -8.54
N LEU A 71 -0.45 10.10 -8.79
CA LEU A 71 -1.84 9.86 -9.18
C LEU A 71 -2.79 9.93 -7.97
N ALA A 72 -2.28 9.99 -6.76
CA ALA A 72 -3.10 10.03 -5.55
C ALA A 72 -3.90 11.33 -5.49
N VAL A 73 -5.19 11.20 -5.17
CA VAL A 73 -6.09 12.35 -5.02
C VAL A 73 -6.05 12.92 -3.60
N THR A 74 -5.56 12.13 -2.65
CA THR A 74 -5.44 12.53 -1.24
C THR A 74 -4.05 12.14 -0.73
N ARG A 75 -3.38 13.08 -0.10
CA ARG A 75 -2.11 12.85 0.59
C ARG A 75 -2.35 12.97 2.09
N ILE A 76 -2.08 11.92 2.83
CA ILE A 76 -2.30 11.86 4.28
C ILE A 76 -1.04 12.36 5.00
N ASP A 77 -1.16 13.46 5.75
CA ASP A 77 -0.09 13.96 6.60
C ASP A 77 -0.02 13.10 7.87
N ILE A 78 1.21 12.79 8.29
CA ILE A 78 1.44 12.01 9.49
C ILE A 78 1.31 12.94 10.71
N ASP A 79 0.20 12.80 11.39
CA ASP A 79 -0.08 13.56 12.61
C ASP A 79 0.23 12.74 13.87
N GLU A 80 0.00 13.35 15.02
CA GLU A 80 0.29 12.74 16.32
C GLU A 80 -0.55 11.48 16.55
N ALA A 81 -1.81 11.49 16.15
CA ALA A 81 -2.70 10.34 16.29
C ALA A 81 -2.23 9.15 15.46
N ILE A 82 -1.76 9.40 14.24
CA ILE A 82 -1.19 8.35 13.38
C ILE A 82 0.09 7.79 14.01
N VAL A 83 0.96 8.65 14.54
CA VAL A 83 2.19 8.19 15.20
C VAL A 83 1.87 7.30 16.41
N LEU A 84 0.92 7.69 17.24
CA LEU A 84 0.51 6.87 18.40
C LEU A 84 -0.05 5.53 17.97
N ARG A 85 -0.92 5.51 16.96
CA ARG A 85 -1.47 4.28 16.40
C ARG A 85 -0.36 3.39 15.84
N ALA A 86 0.57 3.96 15.10
CA ALA A 86 1.70 3.23 14.51
C ALA A 86 2.60 2.63 15.60
N ARG A 87 2.87 3.36 16.68
CA ARG A 87 3.65 2.84 17.80
C ARG A 87 2.97 1.64 18.45
N ASN A 88 1.66 1.70 18.63
CA ASN A 88 0.89 0.58 19.16
C ASN A 88 1.01 -0.64 18.24
N LEU A 89 0.84 -0.47 16.94
CA LEU A 89 0.98 -1.54 15.96
C LEU A 89 2.41 -2.10 15.94
N ALA A 90 3.43 -1.25 15.97
CA ALA A 90 4.82 -1.69 16.01
C ALA A 90 5.12 -2.52 17.27
N GLY A 91 4.54 -2.15 18.41
CA GLY A 91 4.64 -2.93 19.65
C GLY A 91 4.03 -4.32 19.56
N LEU A 92 3.15 -4.54 18.60
CA LEU A 92 2.51 -5.83 18.33
C LEU A 92 3.23 -6.63 17.24
N GLY A 93 4.34 -6.10 16.71
CA GLY A 93 5.19 -6.80 15.76
C GLY A 93 5.11 -6.33 14.32
N TYR A 94 4.31 -5.31 14.00
CA TYR A 94 4.34 -4.72 12.66
C TYR A 94 5.67 -4.01 12.44
N GLY A 95 6.19 -4.06 11.21
CA GLY A 95 7.38 -3.29 10.85
C GLY A 95 7.10 -1.79 10.94
N PRO A 96 8.14 -0.94 11.11
CA PRO A 96 7.94 0.50 11.29
C PRO A 96 7.17 1.19 10.18
N PHE A 97 7.52 0.94 8.92
CA PHE A 97 6.78 1.50 7.78
C PHE A 97 5.41 0.87 7.62
N ASP A 98 5.29 -0.45 7.82
CA ASP A 98 4.00 -1.14 7.74
C ASP A 98 3.01 -0.58 8.76
N ALA A 99 3.47 -0.32 9.98
CA ALA A 99 2.66 0.29 11.03
C ALA A 99 2.19 1.69 10.63
N LEU A 100 3.08 2.51 10.05
CA LEU A 100 2.73 3.83 9.57
C LEU A 100 1.75 3.77 8.40
N HIS A 101 1.94 2.85 7.46
CA HIS A 101 1.01 2.69 6.33
C HIS A 101 -0.39 2.30 6.80
N LEU A 102 -0.48 1.33 7.70
CA LEU A 102 -1.78 0.89 8.21
C LEU A 102 -2.47 2.03 8.98
N ALA A 103 -1.75 2.69 9.87
CA ALA A 103 -2.28 3.81 10.63
C ALA A 103 -2.72 4.98 9.73
N ALA A 104 -1.93 5.32 8.71
CA ALA A 104 -2.26 6.37 7.75
C ALA A 104 -3.47 5.99 6.91
N ALA A 105 -3.52 4.76 6.42
CA ALA A 105 -4.64 4.27 5.63
C ALA A 105 -5.95 4.29 6.42
N GLU A 106 -5.91 3.88 7.68
CA GLU A 106 -7.07 3.96 8.58
C GLU A 106 -7.53 5.41 8.76
N SER A 107 -6.59 6.30 9.08
CA SER A 107 -6.88 7.72 9.31
C SER A 107 -7.42 8.41 8.07
N GLY A 108 -6.93 8.05 6.90
CA GLY A 108 -7.36 8.62 5.63
C GLY A 108 -8.66 8.07 5.09
N GLY A 109 -9.27 7.12 5.78
CA GLY A 109 -10.53 6.52 5.35
C GLY A 109 -10.39 5.61 4.13
N ALA A 110 -9.27 4.90 4.01
CA ALA A 110 -9.11 3.91 2.95
C ALA A 110 -10.12 2.78 3.11
N ASP A 111 -10.62 2.27 2.00
CA ASP A 111 -11.47 1.07 2.00
C ASP A 111 -10.63 -0.20 2.09
N VAL A 112 -9.37 -0.13 1.66
CA VAL A 112 -8.44 -1.25 1.71
C VAL A 112 -6.99 -0.73 1.69
N LEU A 113 -6.12 -1.45 2.40
CA LEU A 113 -4.67 -1.34 2.28
C LEU A 113 -4.18 -2.55 1.48
N LEU A 114 -3.53 -2.32 0.36
CA LEU A 114 -2.98 -3.38 -0.48
C LEU A 114 -1.47 -3.49 -0.28
N THR A 115 -1.02 -4.72 -0.09
CA THR A 115 0.40 -5.03 0.12
C THR A 115 0.74 -6.39 -0.49
N THR A 116 1.99 -6.55 -0.91
CA THR A 116 2.53 -7.84 -1.33
C THR A 116 3.39 -8.48 -0.24
N ASP A 117 3.54 -7.81 0.91
CA ASP A 117 4.33 -8.30 2.03
C ASP A 117 3.54 -9.35 2.83
N ASP A 118 3.99 -10.60 2.77
CA ASP A 118 3.32 -11.71 3.45
C ASP A 118 3.31 -11.56 4.97
N ARG A 119 4.32 -10.90 5.55
CA ARG A 119 4.38 -10.69 7.00
C ARG A 119 3.28 -9.73 7.45
N LEU A 120 3.10 -8.64 6.72
CA LEU A 120 2.03 -7.69 6.99
C LEU A 120 0.67 -8.36 6.82
N LEU A 121 0.47 -9.10 5.73
CA LEU A 121 -0.76 -9.83 5.47
C LEU A 121 -1.10 -10.81 6.60
N LYS A 122 -0.12 -11.57 7.08
CA LYS A 122 -0.33 -12.54 8.16
C LYS A 122 -0.71 -11.85 9.48
N ARG A 123 -0.02 -10.76 9.83
CA ARG A 123 -0.31 -10.02 11.07
C ARG A 123 -1.72 -9.44 11.03
N ALA A 124 -2.09 -8.85 9.93
CA ALA A 124 -3.44 -8.30 9.75
C ALA A 124 -4.52 -9.39 9.77
N ALA A 125 -4.25 -10.55 9.16
CA ALA A 125 -5.18 -11.68 9.17
C ALA A 125 -5.40 -12.23 10.58
N ARG A 126 -4.39 -12.14 11.45
CA ARG A 126 -4.50 -12.49 12.88
C ARG A 126 -5.17 -11.40 13.69
N LYS A 127 -5.55 -10.30 13.07
CA LYS A 127 -6.18 -9.14 13.69
C LYS A 127 -5.36 -8.51 14.82
N LEU A 128 -4.04 -8.57 14.72
CA LEU A 128 -3.14 -7.93 15.68
C LEU A 128 -3.37 -6.42 15.64
N GLY A 129 -3.66 -5.82 16.81
CA GLY A 129 -3.96 -4.41 16.91
C GLY A 129 -5.31 -4.00 16.36
N ASP A 130 -6.16 -4.97 16.00
CA ASP A 130 -7.51 -4.74 15.50
C ASP A 130 -7.54 -3.77 14.31
N PRO A 131 -6.96 -4.17 13.15
CA PRO A 131 -6.98 -3.33 11.95
C PRO A 131 -8.41 -2.92 11.59
N ARG A 132 -8.61 -1.62 11.36
CA ARG A 132 -9.94 -1.05 11.09
C ARG A 132 -10.36 -1.17 9.64
N ILE A 133 -9.43 -1.55 8.77
CA ILE A 133 -9.66 -1.73 7.33
C ILE A 133 -9.10 -3.08 6.89
N PRO A 134 -9.63 -3.66 5.80
CA PRO A 134 -9.05 -4.87 5.21
C PRO A 134 -7.62 -4.60 4.73
N VAL A 135 -6.75 -5.60 4.92
CA VAL A 135 -5.39 -5.63 4.38
C VAL A 135 -5.33 -6.82 3.43
N ARG A 136 -5.07 -6.60 2.16
CA ARG A 136 -5.16 -7.62 1.12
C ARG A 136 -3.96 -7.59 0.18
N ASN A 137 -3.68 -8.72 -0.42
CA ASN A 137 -2.79 -8.79 -1.58
C ASN A 137 -3.54 -8.22 -2.81
N PRO A 138 -2.90 -7.43 -3.68
CA PRO A 138 -3.59 -6.83 -4.83
C PRO A 138 -4.22 -7.86 -5.76
N LEU A 139 -3.57 -9.00 -6.00
CA LEU A 139 -4.12 -10.05 -6.86
C LEU A 139 -5.37 -10.68 -6.26
N SER A 140 -5.32 -11.02 -4.97
CA SER A 140 -6.46 -11.58 -4.25
C SER A 140 -7.64 -10.59 -4.22
N TRP A 141 -7.34 -9.31 -4.00
CA TRP A 141 -8.36 -8.27 -3.94
C TRP A 141 -9.10 -8.11 -5.27
N ILE A 142 -8.37 -8.09 -6.39
CA ILE A 142 -8.97 -8.02 -7.72
C ILE A 142 -9.88 -9.21 -7.98
N LYS A 143 -9.46 -10.41 -7.57
CA LYS A 143 -10.29 -11.62 -7.70
C LYS A 143 -11.56 -11.53 -6.85
N GLU A 144 -11.45 -11.02 -5.62
CA GLU A 144 -12.61 -10.82 -4.73
C GLU A 144 -13.63 -9.85 -5.36
N LEU A 145 -13.17 -8.84 -6.10
CA LEU A 145 -14.03 -7.88 -6.77
C LEU A 145 -14.62 -8.41 -8.08
N GLY A 146 -14.18 -9.55 -8.58
CA GLY A 146 -14.64 -10.11 -9.83
C GLY A 146 -14.05 -9.42 -11.07
N LEU A 147 -12.93 -8.77 -10.91
CA LEU A 147 -12.25 -8.07 -11.99
C LEU A 147 -11.20 -8.93 -12.71
#